data_386dcec27b8285b5d6db81ae5e71cfbb
#
_entry.id   386dcec27b8285b5d6db81ae5e71cfbb
#
_cell.length_a   1.000
_cell.length_b   1.000
_cell.length_c   1.000
_cell.angle_alpha   90.00
_cell.angle_beta   90.00
_cell.angle_gamma   90.00
#
_symmetry.space_group_name_H-M   'P 1'
#
loop_
_entity.id
_entity.type
_entity.pdbx_description
1 polymer ?
#
loop_
_entity_poly.entity_id
_entity_poly.type
_entity_poly.pdbx_seq_one_letter_code
_entity_poly.pdbx_strand_id
1 'polypeptide(L)'
;MSEFLLIVHVLAAATWIGASVLTGFAGPRMAREGGPAALGWARVSREASLKVFNPAAGLTALSGILLVVLGDDYDWSDSFVTIGLTVVVITGIIGSVVHRPDAQKIIAALESSDYPTATEAGKRAAIWGALTIALLIVTVSVMVMKTGAG
;
A
#
# COMPACT_ATOMS: atom_id res chain seq x y z
N MET A 1 17.80 17.70 -11.34
CA MET A 1 16.44 17.72 -10.74
C MET A 1 15.79 16.34 -10.81
N SER A 2 15.95 15.62 -11.91
CA SER A 2 15.46 14.24 -12.10
C SER A 2 16.00 13.25 -11.07
N GLU A 3 17.29 13.29 -10.75
CA GLU A 3 17.89 12.39 -9.75
C GLU A 3 17.29 12.55 -8.35
N PHE A 4 17.03 13.78 -7.90
CA PHE A 4 16.38 14.01 -6.60
C PHE A 4 14.97 13.48 -6.58
N LEU A 5 14.19 13.70 -7.63
CA LEU A 5 12.83 13.15 -7.76
C LEU A 5 12.84 11.63 -7.80
N LEU A 6 13.82 11.02 -8.45
CA LEU A 6 13.98 9.57 -8.48
C LEU A 6 14.30 9.01 -7.10
N ILE A 7 15.18 9.66 -6.33
CA ILE A 7 15.47 9.27 -4.94
C ILE A 7 14.19 9.33 -4.09
N VAL A 8 13.44 10.43 -4.17
CA VAL A 8 12.18 10.57 -3.44
C VAL A 8 11.18 9.48 -3.83
N HIS A 9 11.04 9.21 -5.14
CA HIS A 9 10.16 8.17 -5.66
C HIS A 9 10.52 6.79 -5.11
N VAL A 10 11.79 6.41 -5.21
CA VAL A 10 12.27 5.10 -4.75
C VAL A 10 12.11 4.93 -3.24
N LEU A 11 12.48 5.95 -2.45
CA LEU A 11 12.34 5.89 -0.98
C LEU A 11 10.86 5.84 -0.55
N ALA A 12 9.99 6.60 -1.19
CA ALA A 12 8.56 6.57 -0.91
C ALA A 12 7.94 5.21 -1.28
N ALA A 13 8.28 4.65 -2.44
CA ALA A 13 7.84 3.33 -2.88
C ALA A 13 8.35 2.23 -1.94
N ALA A 14 9.63 2.25 -1.56
CA ALA A 14 10.21 1.30 -0.62
C ALA A 14 9.55 1.37 0.75
N THR A 15 9.24 2.57 1.25
CA THR A 15 8.51 2.78 2.50
C THR A 15 7.10 2.19 2.42
N TRP A 16 6.38 2.46 1.33
CA TRP A 16 5.03 1.93 1.12
C TRP A 16 5.02 0.41 1.05
N ILE A 17 5.91 -0.19 0.26
CA ILE A 17 6.02 -1.66 0.12
C ILE A 17 6.43 -2.30 1.44
N GLY A 18 7.48 -1.80 2.09
CA GLY A 18 7.98 -2.34 3.35
C GLY A 18 6.94 -2.33 4.46
N ALA A 19 6.21 -1.21 4.57
CA ALA A 19 5.13 -1.10 5.52
C ALA A 19 3.95 -2.04 5.19
N SER A 20 3.61 -2.23 3.90
CA SER A 20 2.57 -3.18 3.46
C SER A 20 2.96 -4.63 3.78
N VAL A 21 4.22 -5.02 3.53
CA VAL A 21 4.74 -6.35 3.87
C VAL A 21 4.71 -6.57 5.37
N LEU A 22 5.16 -5.60 6.16
CA LEU A 22 5.15 -5.69 7.62
C LEU A 22 3.74 -5.91 8.16
N THR A 23 2.76 -5.14 7.69
CA THR A 23 1.36 -5.29 8.13
C THR A 23 0.76 -6.61 7.68
N GLY A 24 1.06 -7.07 6.47
CA GLY A 24 0.64 -8.37 5.96
C GLY A 24 1.19 -9.55 6.78
N PHE A 25 2.41 -9.40 7.31
CA PHE A 25 3.05 -10.42 8.15
C PHE A 25 2.58 -10.37 9.62
N ALA A 26 2.54 -9.19 10.22
CA ALA A 26 2.24 -9.03 11.63
C ALA A 26 0.73 -9.13 11.93
N GLY A 27 -0.13 -8.65 11.02
CA GLY A 27 -1.57 -8.63 11.22
C GLY A 27 -2.19 -9.98 11.57
N PRO A 28 -1.95 -11.05 10.78
CA PRO A 28 -2.49 -12.38 11.09
C PRO A 28 -1.97 -12.96 12.40
N ARG A 29 -0.74 -12.61 12.82
CA ARG A 29 -0.17 -13.05 14.10
C ARG A 29 -0.87 -12.39 15.27
N MET A 30 -0.98 -11.06 15.24
CA MET A 30 -1.67 -10.31 16.28
C MET A 30 -3.16 -10.69 16.39
N ALA A 31 -3.80 -10.99 15.26
CA ALA A 31 -5.17 -11.48 15.25
C ALA A 31 -5.32 -12.85 15.96
N ARG A 32 -4.32 -13.74 15.87
CA ARG A 32 -4.32 -15.03 16.57
C ARG A 32 -4.10 -14.90 18.07
N GLU A 33 -3.33 -13.92 18.52
CA GLU A 33 -3.15 -13.64 19.93
C GLU A 33 -4.45 -13.12 20.57
N GLY A 34 -5.32 -12.48 19.77
CA GLY A 34 -6.64 -12.01 20.21
C GLY A 34 -6.59 -10.86 21.22
N GLY A 35 -7.75 -10.53 21.78
CA GLY A 35 -7.90 -9.58 22.87
C GLY A 35 -7.17 -8.25 22.69
N PRO A 36 -6.46 -7.77 23.74
CA PRO A 36 -5.79 -6.47 23.71
C PRO A 36 -4.69 -6.35 22.65
N ALA A 37 -4.00 -7.45 22.30
CA ALA A 37 -2.94 -7.45 21.29
C ALA A 37 -3.51 -7.18 19.90
N ALA A 38 -4.60 -7.86 19.53
CA ALA A 38 -5.29 -7.66 18.26
C ALA A 38 -5.84 -6.23 18.14
N LEU A 39 -6.47 -5.71 19.20
CA LEU A 39 -7.02 -4.35 19.22
C LEU A 39 -5.90 -3.29 19.13
N GLY A 40 -4.83 -3.46 19.91
CA GLY A 40 -3.66 -2.58 19.86
C GLY A 40 -3.06 -2.52 18.47
N TRP A 41 -2.86 -3.68 17.85
CA TRP A 41 -2.36 -3.77 16.46
C TRP A 41 -3.30 -3.10 15.45
N ALA A 42 -4.61 -3.33 15.55
CA ALA A 42 -5.57 -2.74 14.64
C ALA A 42 -5.54 -1.20 14.70
N ARG A 43 -5.43 -0.62 15.89
CA ARG A 43 -5.30 0.83 16.09
C ARG A 43 -3.98 1.38 15.52
N VAL A 44 -2.86 0.73 15.83
CA VAL A 44 -1.52 1.13 15.31
C VAL A 44 -1.49 1.03 13.78
N SER A 45 -2.02 -0.05 13.21
CA SER A 45 -2.07 -0.23 11.75
C SER A 45 -2.93 0.84 11.08
N ARG A 46 -4.06 1.23 11.68
CA ARG A 46 -4.90 2.33 11.18
C ARG A 46 -4.15 3.66 11.22
N GLU A 47 -3.45 3.95 12.31
CA GLU A 47 -2.64 5.16 12.44
C GLU A 47 -1.48 5.18 11.43
N ALA A 48 -0.77 4.07 11.27
CA ALA A 48 0.27 3.91 10.27
C ALA A 48 -0.27 4.09 8.84
N SER A 49 -1.49 3.61 8.56
CA SER A 49 -2.14 3.85 7.27
C SER A 49 -2.29 5.34 6.97
N LEU A 50 -2.70 6.13 7.93
CA LEU A 50 -2.90 7.57 7.75
C LEU A 50 -1.59 8.37 7.70
N LYS A 51 -0.59 7.99 8.52
CA LYS A 51 0.64 8.78 8.72
C LYS A 51 1.82 8.29 7.87
N VAL A 52 1.79 7.05 7.41
CA VAL A 52 2.91 6.45 6.66
C VAL A 52 2.46 5.97 5.29
N PHE A 53 1.48 5.05 5.20
CA PHE A 53 1.09 4.46 3.91
C PHE A 53 0.52 5.48 2.92
N ASN A 54 -0.47 6.28 3.34
CA ASN A 54 -1.11 7.24 2.45
C ASN A 54 -0.14 8.34 1.99
N PRO A 55 0.69 8.95 2.88
CA PRO A 55 1.71 9.89 2.44
C PRO A 55 2.76 9.25 1.51
N ALA A 56 3.24 8.03 1.81
CA ALA A 56 4.21 7.35 0.98
C ALA A 56 3.64 7.02 -0.40
N ALA A 57 2.40 6.51 -0.48
CA ALA A 57 1.72 6.26 -1.75
C ALA A 57 1.51 7.57 -2.54
N GLY A 58 1.09 8.64 -1.87
CA GLY A 58 0.93 9.96 -2.49
C GLY A 58 2.25 10.53 -3.02
N LEU A 59 3.33 10.42 -2.24
CA LEU A 59 4.66 10.84 -2.68
C LEU A 59 5.18 10.00 -3.84
N THR A 60 4.94 8.69 -3.83
CA THR A 60 5.30 7.80 -4.94
C THR A 60 4.57 8.22 -6.21
N ALA A 61 3.26 8.45 -6.14
CA ALA A 61 2.47 8.89 -7.27
C ALA A 61 2.93 10.26 -7.81
N LEU A 62 3.05 11.24 -6.91
CA LEU A 62 3.42 12.60 -7.28
C LEU A 62 4.83 12.67 -7.88
N SER A 63 5.82 12.05 -7.24
CA SER A 63 7.19 12.03 -7.74
C SER A 63 7.31 11.27 -9.06
N GLY A 64 6.55 10.18 -9.23
CA GLY A 64 6.49 9.45 -10.50
C GLY A 64 5.94 10.30 -11.64
N ILE A 65 4.85 11.03 -11.41
CA ILE A 65 4.28 11.97 -12.40
C ILE A 65 5.29 13.08 -12.71
N LEU A 66 5.93 13.66 -11.70
CA LEU A 66 6.91 14.72 -11.90
C LEU A 66 8.15 14.25 -12.66
N LEU A 67 8.57 12.98 -12.50
CA LEU A 67 9.66 12.40 -13.27
C LEU A 67 9.34 12.35 -14.78
N VAL A 68 8.09 12.08 -15.14
CA VAL A 68 7.66 12.05 -16.56
C VAL A 68 7.44 13.48 -17.10
N VAL A 69 6.90 14.39 -16.28
CA VAL A 69 6.58 15.76 -16.74
C VAL A 69 7.81 16.66 -16.83
N LEU A 70 8.76 16.50 -15.91
CA LEU A 70 9.91 17.39 -15.76
C LEU A 70 11.24 16.74 -16.17
N GLY A 71 11.24 15.43 -16.45
CA GLY A 71 12.41 14.68 -16.89
C GLY A 71 12.36 14.43 -18.40
N ASP A 72 13.53 14.32 -19.00
CA ASP A 72 13.68 13.96 -20.42
C ASP A 72 13.92 12.44 -20.61
N ASP A 73 14.00 11.69 -19.50
CA ASP A 73 14.38 10.28 -19.49
C ASP A 73 13.19 9.31 -19.62
N TYR A 74 11.95 9.81 -19.46
CA TYR A 74 10.71 8.99 -19.38
C TYR A 74 9.59 9.65 -20.17
N ASP A 75 8.81 8.82 -20.88
CA ASP A 75 7.66 9.27 -21.68
C ASP A 75 6.35 8.62 -21.18
N TRP A 76 5.25 9.30 -21.44
CA TRP A 76 3.90 8.76 -21.12
C TRP A 76 3.57 7.49 -21.91
N SER A 77 4.21 7.29 -23.07
CA SER A 77 4.08 6.09 -23.89
C SER A 77 4.84 4.88 -23.34
N ASP A 78 5.75 5.09 -22.39
CA ASP A 78 6.48 3.99 -21.74
C ASP A 78 5.52 3.07 -20.99
N SER A 79 5.54 1.79 -21.29
CA SER A 79 4.62 0.81 -20.70
C SER A 79 4.74 0.72 -19.19
N PHE A 80 5.95 0.85 -18.63
CA PHE A 80 6.15 0.83 -17.18
C PHE A 80 5.54 2.05 -16.46
N VAL A 81 5.46 3.22 -17.12
CA VAL A 81 4.80 4.42 -16.60
C VAL A 81 3.29 4.19 -16.50
N THR A 82 2.69 3.70 -17.58
CA THR A 82 1.25 3.38 -17.64
C THR A 82 0.87 2.31 -16.60
N ILE A 83 1.67 1.24 -16.47
CA ILE A 83 1.46 0.18 -15.47
C ILE A 83 1.56 0.78 -14.05
N GLY A 84 2.58 1.58 -13.78
CA GLY A 84 2.77 2.21 -12.47
C GLY A 84 1.57 3.08 -12.06
N LEU A 85 1.11 3.96 -12.94
CA LEU A 85 -0.05 4.81 -12.69
C LEU A 85 -1.33 3.99 -12.49
N THR A 86 -1.54 2.96 -13.31
CA THR A 86 -2.70 2.06 -13.19
C THR A 86 -2.71 1.37 -11.82
N VAL A 87 -1.57 0.85 -11.37
CA VAL A 87 -1.46 0.19 -10.06
C VAL A 87 -1.67 1.17 -8.92
N VAL A 88 -1.17 2.41 -9.01
CA VAL A 88 -1.43 3.45 -8.00
C VAL A 88 -2.93 3.73 -7.87
N VAL A 89 -3.65 3.86 -8.98
CA VAL A 89 -5.10 4.07 -8.98
C VAL A 89 -5.84 2.87 -8.38
N ILE A 90 -5.50 1.65 -8.81
CA ILE A 90 -6.13 0.41 -8.30
C ILE A 90 -5.90 0.28 -6.79
N THR A 91 -4.67 0.45 -6.34
CA THR A 91 -4.32 0.33 -4.91
C THR A 91 -4.93 1.43 -4.06
N GLY A 92 -5.08 2.65 -4.61
CA GLY A 92 -5.81 3.74 -3.99
C GLY A 92 -7.30 3.43 -3.81
N ILE A 93 -7.95 2.82 -4.80
CA ILE A 93 -9.33 2.34 -4.71
C ILE A 93 -9.44 1.24 -3.65
N ILE A 94 -8.57 0.23 -3.68
CA ILE A 94 -8.55 -0.84 -2.66
C ILE A 94 -8.37 -0.24 -1.26
N GLY A 95 -7.46 0.72 -1.11
CA GLY A 95 -7.21 1.41 0.16
C GLY A 95 -8.46 2.09 0.73
N SER A 96 -9.20 2.80 -0.13
CA SER A 96 -10.37 3.59 0.28
C SER A 96 -11.63 2.73 0.46
N VAL A 97 -11.86 1.74 -0.40
CA VAL A 97 -13.11 0.96 -0.44
C VAL A 97 -13.02 -0.30 0.42
N VAL A 98 -11.82 -0.84 0.63
CA VAL A 98 -11.63 -2.09 1.38
C VAL A 98 -10.88 -1.84 2.69
N HIS A 99 -9.61 -1.39 2.61
CA HIS A 99 -8.77 -1.36 3.80
C HIS A 99 -9.26 -0.37 4.85
N ARG A 100 -9.74 0.81 4.46
CA ARG A 100 -10.24 1.80 5.41
C ARG A 100 -11.51 1.35 6.15
N PRO A 101 -12.58 0.88 5.47
CA PRO A 101 -13.77 0.39 6.17
C PRO A 101 -13.51 -0.90 6.96
N ASP A 102 -12.67 -1.83 6.46
CA ASP A 102 -12.34 -3.04 7.20
C ASP A 102 -11.55 -2.74 8.48
N ALA A 103 -10.59 -1.80 8.44
CA ALA A 103 -9.87 -1.39 9.64
C ALA A 103 -10.81 -0.82 10.71
N GLN A 104 -11.80 0.00 10.33
CA GLN A 104 -12.81 0.52 11.24
C GLN A 104 -13.70 -0.58 11.80
N LYS A 105 -14.15 -1.50 10.93
CA LYS A 105 -14.99 -2.64 11.33
C LYS A 105 -14.26 -3.58 12.30
N ILE A 106 -12.97 -3.86 12.05
CA ILE A 106 -12.15 -4.69 12.94
C ILE A 106 -12.03 -4.04 14.32
N ILE A 107 -11.72 -2.74 14.39
CA ILE A 107 -11.58 -2.03 15.67
C ILE A 107 -12.89 -2.06 16.45
N ALA A 108 -14.01 -1.69 15.82
CA ALA A 108 -15.32 -1.66 16.47
C ALA A 108 -15.75 -3.05 16.96
N ALA A 109 -15.52 -4.10 16.15
CA ALA A 109 -15.83 -5.47 16.51
C ALA A 109 -14.99 -5.98 17.68
N LEU A 110 -13.69 -5.65 17.71
CA LEU A 110 -12.81 -6.03 18.82
C LEU A 110 -13.18 -5.28 20.12
N GLU A 111 -13.58 -4.01 20.03
CA GLU A 111 -14.05 -3.21 21.18
C GLU A 111 -15.35 -3.76 21.77
N SER A 112 -16.23 -4.32 20.95
CA SER A 112 -17.48 -4.96 21.39
C SER A 112 -17.34 -6.46 21.67
N SER A 113 -16.15 -7.03 21.59
CA SER A 113 -15.88 -8.47 21.72
C SER A 113 -16.59 -9.34 20.68
N ASP A 114 -16.95 -8.78 19.53
CA ASP A 114 -17.49 -9.50 18.37
C ASP A 114 -16.36 -10.09 17.51
N TYR A 115 -15.74 -11.14 18.02
CA TYR A 115 -14.62 -11.82 17.38
C TYR A 115 -14.94 -12.42 16.00
N PRO A 116 -16.14 -12.98 15.74
CA PRO A 116 -16.52 -13.47 14.42
C PRO A 116 -16.45 -12.36 13.35
N THR A 117 -17.05 -11.20 13.62
CA THR A 117 -17.03 -10.05 12.70
C THR A 117 -15.62 -9.51 12.49
N ALA A 118 -14.81 -9.42 13.55
CA ALA A 118 -13.41 -9.01 13.45
C ALA A 118 -12.60 -9.97 12.58
N THR A 119 -12.82 -11.28 12.73
CA THR A 119 -12.13 -12.32 11.97
C THR A 119 -12.49 -12.27 10.49
N GLU A 120 -13.75 -12.11 10.15
CA GLU A 120 -14.23 -12.02 8.76
C GLU A 120 -13.64 -10.79 8.05
N ALA A 121 -13.72 -9.62 8.67
CA ALA A 121 -13.14 -8.40 8.13
C ALA A 121 -11.61 -8.50 8.01
N GLY A 122 -10.95 -9.13 8.98
CA GLY A 122 -9.51 -9.40 8.95
C GLY A 122 -9.08 -10.31 7.82
N LYS A 123 -9.82 -11.38 7.53
CA LYS A 123 -9.57 -12.26 6.37
C LYS A 123 -9.70 -11.51 5.05
N ARG A 124 -10.75 -10.70 4.91
CA ARG A 124 -10.93 -9.87 3.70
C ARG A 124 -9.79 -8.88 3.53
N ALA A 125 -9.42 -8.17 4.58
CA ALA A 125 -8.29 -7.24 4.56
C ALA A 125 -6.96 -7.94 4.21
N ALA A 126 -6.72 -9.16 4.70
CA ALA A 126 -5.53 -9.94 4.40
C ALA A 126 -5.45 -10.36 2.91
N ILE A 127 -6.56 -10.80 2.32
CA ILE A 127 -6.63 -11.19 0.90
C ILE A 127 -6.32 -9.97 0.01
N TRP A 128 -6.98 -8.84 0.25
CA TRP A 128 -6.75 -7.63 -0.52
C TRP A 128 -5.36 -7.02 -0.26
N GLY A 129 -4.84 -7.18 0.96
CA GLY A 129 -3.47 -6.79 1.31
C GLY A 129 -2.43 -7.62 0.53
N ALA A 130 -2.62 -8.93 0.44
CA ALA A 130 -1.74 -9.80 -0.35
C ALA A 130 -1.77 -9.44 -1.85
N LEU A 131 -2.96 -9.15 -2.40
CA LEU A 131 -3.10 -8.68 -3.77
C LEU A 131 -2.37 -7.33 -3.98
N THR A 132 -2.53 -6.40 -3.06
CA THR A 132 -1.82 -5.10 -3.11
C THR A 132 -0.31 -5.30 -3.12
N ILE A 133 0.23 -6.14 -2.24
CA ILE A 133 1.67 -6.44 -2.18
C ILE A 133 2.15 -7.06 -3.50
N ALA A 134 1.40 -8.02 -4.05
CA ALA A 134 1.73 -8.65 -5.33
C ALA A 134 1.78 -7.63 -6.48
N LEU A 135 0.78 -6.74 -6.57
CA LEU A 135 0.74 -5.66 -7.56
C LEU A 135 1.94 -4.72 -7.43
N LEU A 136 2.30 -4.33 -6.20
CA LEU A 136 3.45 -3.45 -5.95
C LEU A 136 4.77 -4.12 -6.34
N ILE A 137 4.96 -5.41 -6.02
CA ILE A 137 6.17 -6.17 -6.41
C ILE A 137 6.29 -6.25 -7.94
N VAL A 138 5.20 -6.59 -8.63
CA VAL A 138 5.17 -6.64 -10.10
C VAL A 138 5.52 -5.26 -10.68
N THR A 139 4.92 -4.20 -10.14
CA THR A 139 5.17 -2.83 -10.61
C THR A 139 6.64 -2.44 -10.47
N VAL A 140 7.25 -2.70 -9.32
CA VAL A 140 8.68 -2.40 -9.11
C VAL A 140 9.54 -3.23 -10.05
N SER A 141 9.22 -4.51 -10.26
CA SER A 141 9.95 -5.36 -11.20
C SER A 141 9.91 -4.82 -12.63
N VAL A 142 8.74 -4.39 -13.09
CA VAL A 142 8.56 -3.78 -14.41
C VAL A 142 9.33 -2.47 -14.53
N MET A 143 9.31 -1.63 -13.50
CA MET A 143 10.05 -0.36 -13.47
C MET A 143 11.57 -0.56 -13.49
N VAL A 144 12.08 -1.52 -12.71
CA VAL A 144 13.52 -1.83 -12.67
C VAL A 144 14.00 -2.39 -14.01
N MET A 145 13.21 -3.24 -14.64
CA MET A 145 13.53 -3.80 -15.97
C MET A 145 13.31 -2.79 -17.10
N LYS A 146 12.70 -1.63 -16.84
CA LYS A 146 12.29 -0.62 -17.84
C LYS A 146 11.61 -1.26 -19.06
N THR A 147 10.71 -2.19 -18.80
CA THR A 147 10.03 -2.97 -19.84
C THR A 147 9.21 -2.02 -20.72
N GLY A 148 9.50 -1.99 -22.01
CA GLY A 148 8.80 -1.12 -22.98
C GLY A 148 9.32 0.31 -23.04
N ALA A 149 10.51 0.62 -22.50
CA ALA A 149 11.25 1.83 -22.83
C ALA A 149 11.83 1.64 -24.24
N GLY A 150 11.32 2.40 -25.18
CA GLY A 150 11.77 2.41 -26.58
C GLY A 150 12.83 3.47 -26.83
#